data_0c001fab836866467d11b977c3d085a5
#
_entry.id   0c001fab836866467d11b977c3d085a5
#
_cell.length_a   1.000
_cell.length_b   1.000
_cell.length_c   1.000
_cell.angle_alpha   90.00
_cell.angle_beta   90.00
_cell.angle_gamma   90.00
#
_symmetry.space_group_name_H-M   'P 1'
#
loop_
_entity.id
_entity.type
_entity.pdbx_description
1 polymer ?
#
loop_
_entity_poly.entity_id
_entity_poly.type
_entity_poly.pdbx_seq_one_letter_code
_entity_poly.pdbx_strand_id
1 'polypeptide(L)'
;LGVQYTLSADRTRCEVTGNGGPLRSAAALELFLGNAGTAMRPLAAALCLGSNDIVLTGEPRMKERPIGHLVDALRQGGAQIDYLEQENYPPLRLRGGFQGGNVEVDGSVSSQFLTALLMTAPLAPQDTVIVIKGDLVSKPYI
;
A
#
# COMPACT_ATOMS: atom_id res chain seq x y z
N LEU A 1 5.06 5.66 12.05
CA LEU A 1 5.21 6.43 10.82
C LEU A 1 5.32 7.94 11.04
N GLY A 2 5.31 8.40 12.29
CA GLY A 2 5.53 9.80 12.67
C GLY A 2 4.40 10.79 12.32
N VAL A 3 3.25 10.31 11.85
CA VAL A 3 2.11 11.18 11.56
C VAL A 3 1.52 11.72 12.86
N GLN A 4 1.35 13.05 12.95
CA GLN A 4 0.76 13.71 14.11
C GLN A 4 -0.77 13.62 14.04
N TYR A 5 -1.38 13.18 15.11
CA TYR A 5 -2.84 13.13 15.23
C TYR A 5 -3.32 13.41 16.66
N THR A 6 -4.54 13.87 16.77
CA THR A 6 -5.23 14.08 18.05
C THR A 6 -6.62 13.45 17.99
N LEU A 7 -6.95 12.67 19.02
CA LEU A 7 -8.28 12.10 19.19
C LEU A 7 -9.05 12.86 20.27
N SER A 8 -10.34 13.14 20.03
CA SER A 8 -11.23 13.63 21.08
C SER A 8 -11.40 12.59 22.20
N ALA A 9 -11.76 13.05 23.41
CA ALA A 9 -11.92 12.18 24.57
C ALA A 9 -12.97 11.08 24.36
N ASP A 10 -14.02 11.38 23.61
CA ASP A 10 -15.09 10.44 23.22
C ASP A 10 -14.75 9.59 21.97
N ARG A 11 -13.56 9.81 21.37
CA ARG A 11 -13.09 9.16 20.15
C ARG A 11 -13.99 9.30 18.91
N THR A 12 -14.84 10.31 18.87
CA THR A 12 -15.72 10.59 17.72
C THR A 12 -15.06 11.48 16.68
N ARG A 13 -13.99 12.20 17.05
CA ARG A 13 -13.24 13.12 16.18
C ARG A 13 -11.76 12.80 16.18
N CYS A 14 -11.17 12.76 14.99
CA CYS A 14 -9.73 12.63 14.78
C CYS A 14 -9.24 13.80 13.92
N GLU A 15 -8.25 14.53 14.42
CA GLU A 15 -7.53 15.55 13.68
C GLU A 15 -6.16 15.01 13.31
N VAL A 16 -5.80 15.09 12.01
CA VAL A 16 -4.54 14.58 11.50
C VAL A 16 -3.80 15.70 10.77
N THR A 17 -2.52 15.88 11.11
CA THR A 17 -1.63 16.76 10.36
C THR A 17 -0.89 15.94 9.32
N GLY A 18 -1.19 16.17 8.04
CA GLY A 18 -0.56 15.45 6.92
C GLY A 18 0.93 15.80 6.79
N ASN A 19 1.74 14.84 6.38
CA ASN A 19 3.19 15.03 6.22
C ASN A 19 3.57 15.75 4.91
N GLY A 20 2.62 15.95 3.98
CA GLY A 20 2.86 16.62 2.71
C GLY A 20 3.80 15.86 1.75
N GLY A 21 4.00 14.55 1.95
CA GLY A 21 4.91 13.73 1.16
C GLY A 21 4.91 12.25 1.58
N PRO A 22 5.89 11.47 1.06
CA PRO A 22 5.99 10.05 1.36
C PRO A 22 6.10 9.74 2.86
N LEU A 23 5.41 8.69 3.30
CA LEU A 23 5.55 8.16 4.65
C LEU A 23 6.93 7.51 4.82
N ARG A 24 7.58 7.79 5.94
CA ARG A 24 8.92 7.28 6.23
C ARG A 24 9.01 6.75 7.65
N SER A 25 9.83 5.71 7.83
CA SER A 25 10.26 5.25 9.15
C SER A 25 11.75 5.46 9.30
N ALA A 26 12.17 5.98 10.44
CA ALA A 26 13.60 6.20 10.75
C ALA A 26 14.34 4.89 11.06
N ALA A 27 13.63 3.80 11.34
CA ALA A 27 14.17 2.49 11.66
C ALA A 27 13.29 1.39 11.05
N ALA A 28 13.81 0.16 11.05
CA ALA A 28 13.00 -1.02 10.70
C ALA A 28 11.78 -1.11 11.63
N LEU A 29 10.63 -1.35 11.05
CA LEU A 29 9.34 -1.30 11.74
C LEU A 29 8.44 -2.45 11.28
N GLU A 30 7.75 -3.09 12.22
CA GLU A 30 6.67 -4.01 11.92
C GLU A 30 5.32 -3.35 12.25
N LEU A 31 4.39 -3.39 11.30
CA LEU A 31 3.03 -2.90 11.44
C LEU A 31 2.04 -4.07 11.38
N PHE A 32 1.41 -4.35 12.51
CA PHE A 32 0.34 -5.34 12.60
C PHE A 32 -0.99 -4.65 12.28
N LEU A 33 -1.64 -5.06 11.19
CA LEU A 33 -2.85 -4.42 10.64
C LEU A 33 -4.14 -5.23 10.91
N GLY A 34 -4.08 -6.24 11.76
CA GLY A 34 -5.22 -7.12 12.03
C GLY A 34 -5.75 -7.75 10.74
N ASN A 35 -7.05 -7.63 10.48
CA ASN A 35 -7.69 -8.06 9.22
C ASN A 35 -8.17 -6.88 8.35
N ALA A 36 -7.58 -5.69 8.53
CA ALA A 36 -7.96 -4.47 7.81
C ALA A 36 -7.34 -4.41 6.40
N GLY A 37 -8.01 -5.00 5.42
CA GLY A 37 -7.58 -4.94 4.02
C GLY A 37 -7.52 -3.52 3.45
N THR A 38 -8.38 -2.63 3.94
CA THR A 38 -8.41 -1.20 3.60
C THR A 38 -7.21 -0.42 4.17
N ALA A 39 -6.46 -0.99 5.11
CA ALA A 39 -5.18 -0.47 5.58
C ALA A 39 -4.01 -1.14 4.85
N MET A 40 -4.04 -2.46 4.71
CA MET A 40 -2.95 -3.25 4.12
C MET A 40 -2.59 -2.78 2.71
N ARG A 41 -3.57 -2.64 1.80
CA ARG A 41 -3.30 -2.33 0.39
C ARG A 41 -2.79 -0.90 0.19
N PRO A 42 -3.46 0.15 0.69
CA PRO A 42 -2.94 1.51 0.56
C PRO A 42 -1.58 1.71 1.23
N LEU A 43 -1.35 1.13 2.41
CA LEU A 43 -0.06 1.23 3.08
C LEU A 43 1.04 0.48 2.32
N ALA A 44 0.76 -0.70 1.75
CA ALA A 44 1.72 -1.42 0.92
C ALA A 44 2.22 -0.54 -0.23
N ALA A 45 1.33 0.20 -0.90
CA ALA A 45 1.72 1.11 -1.97
C ALA A 45 2.42 2.37 -1.45
N ALA A 46 1.84 3.06 -0.47
CA ALA A 46 2.39 4.31 0.07
C ALA A 46 3.78 4.17 0.69
N LEU A 47 4.06 3.04 1.34
CA LEU A 47 5.35 2.75 1.96
C LEU A 47 6.43 2.30 0.96
N CYS A 48 6.06 2.06 -0.29
CA CYS A 48 7.02 1.85 -1.39
C CYS A 48 7.59 3.15 -1.94
N LEU A 49 7.08 4.32 -1.56
CA LEU A 49 7.67 5.62 -1.89
C LEU A 49 8.92 5.87 -1.03
N GLY A 50 9.99 6.33 -1.65
CA GLY A 50 11.26 6.60 -0.95
C GLY A 50 11.97 5.32 -0.51
N SER A 51 12.66 5.37 0.64
CA SER A 51 13.34 4.22 1.24
C SER A 51 12.78 3.94 2.63
N ASN A 52 12.35 2.71 2.83
CA ASN A 52 11.82 2.21 4.11
C ASN A 52 12.39 0.80 4.38
N ASP A 53 12.23 0.29 5.56
CA ASP A 53 12.36 -1.12 5.89
C ASP A 53 11.21 -1.48 6.84
N ILE A 54 10.07 -1.83 6.25
CA ILE A 54 8.83 -2.03 6.98
C ILE A 54 8.22 -3.38 6.65
N VAL A 55 7.87 -4.12 7.68
CA VAL A 55 7.07 -5.34 7.57
C VAL A 55 5.60 -5.00 7.80
N LEU A 56 4.75 -5.37 6.85
CA LEU A 56 3.29 -5.36 7.02
C LEU A 56 2.79 -6.77 7.28
N THR A 57 2.13 -6.94 8.41
CA THR A 57 1.57 -8.23 8.83
C THR A 57 0.15 -8.07 9.39
N GLY A 58 -0.47 -9.17 9.74
CA GLY A 58 -1.82 -9.18 10.29
C GLY A 58 -2.21 -10.53 10.89
N GLU A 59 -3.47 -10.67 11.20
CA GLU A 59 -4.07 -11.92 11.68
C GLU A 59 -3.94 -13.04 10.63
N PRO A 60 -4.09 -14.33 11.02
CA PRO A 60 -4.07 -15.45 10.07
C PRO A 60 -4.97 -15.23 8.85
N ARG A 61 -6.15 -14.68 9.04
CA ARG A 61 -7.09 -14.36 7.94
C ARG A 61 -6.54 -13.34 6.94
N MET A 62 -5.71 -12.38 7.38
CA MET A 62 -5.04 -11.43 6.48
C MET A 62 -4.06 -12.14 5.56
N LYS A 63 -3.37 -13.16 6.05
CA LYS A 63 -2.39 -13.94 5.30
C LYS A 63 -3.03 -14.85 4.22
N GLU A 64 -4.35 -15.01 4.23
CA GLU A 64 -5.12 -15.73 3.21
C GLU A 64 -5.71 -14.79 2.13
N ARG A 65 -5.52 -13.49 2.27
CA ARG A 65 -6.09 -12.48 1.35
C ARG A 65 -5.06 -12.06 0.31
N PRO A 66 -5.30 -12.34 -0.99
CA PRO A 66 -4.31 -12.10 -2.03
C PRO A 66 -3.97 -10.60 -2.15
N ILE A 67 -2.70 -10.32 -2.44
CA ILE A 67 -2.15 -8.98 -2.68
C ILE A 67 -1.20 -8.96 -3.89
N GLY A 68 -0.97 -10.11 -4.52
CA GLY A 68 0.02 -10.28 -5.58
C GLY A 68 -0.12 -9.28 -6.72
N HIS A 69 -1.32 -9.06 -7.25
CA HIS A 69 -1.53 -8.12 -8.36
C HIS A 69 -1.08 -6.68 -8.02
N LEU A 70 -1.25 -6.24 -6.77
CA LEU A 70 -0.73 -4.94 -6.33
C LEU A 70 0.80 -4.96 -6.22
N VAL A 71 1.36 -6.02 -5.66
CA VAL A 71 2.83 -6.18 -5.53
C VAL A 71 3.49 -6.20 -6.91
N ASP A 72 2.92 -6.92 -7.87
CA ASP A 72 3.44 -6.98 -9.24
C ASP A 72 3.42 -5.60 -9.91
N ALA A 73 2.33 -4.85 -9.76
CA ALA A 73 2.23 -3.49 -10.28
C ALA A 73 3.26 -2.55 -9.64
N LEU A 74 3.44 -2.62 -8.31
CA LEU A 74 4.43 -1.82 -7.60
C LEU A 74 5.86 -2.18 -8.01
N ARG A 75 6.17 -3.46 -8.20
CA ARG A 75 7.49 -3.93 -8.67
C ARG A 75 7.79 -3.46 -10.09
N GLN A 76 6.80 -3.37 -10.97
CA GLN A 76 6.97 -2.77 -12.31
C GLN A 76 7.44 -1.32 -12.21
N GLY A 77 6.96 -0.57 -11.22
CA GLY A 77 7.40 0.79 -10.92
C GLY A 77 8.70 0.89 -10.10
N GLY A 78 9.40 -0.24 -9.86
CA GLY A 78 10.70 -0.27 -9.18
C GLY A 78 10.64 -0.60 -7.68
N ALA A 79 9.47 -0.84 -7.10
CA ALA A 79 9.36 -1.15 -5.68
C ALA A 79 10.06 -2.47 -5.31
N GLN A 80 10.75 -2.45 -4.16
CA GLN A 80 11.41 -3.61 -3.58
C GLN A 80 10.51 -4.20 -2.48
N ILE A 81 9.90 -5.34 -2.78
CA ILE A 81 8.94 -6.02 -1.91
C ILE A 81 9.28 -7.50 -1.84
N ASP A 82 9.40 -8.02 -0.63
CA ASP A 82 9.56 -9.47 -0.39
C ASP A 82 8.31 -10.04 0.26
N TYR A 83 7.91 -11.23 -0.15
CA TYR A 83 6.97 -12.07 0.59
C TYR A 83 7.74 -12.82 1.67
N LEU A 84 7.28 -12.76 2.93
CA LEU A 84 8.01 -13.37 4.04
C LEU A 84 7.58 -14.81 4.34
N GLU A 85 6.38 -15.20 3.91
CA GLU A 85 5.84 -16.56 4.11
C GLU A 85 5.41 -17.17 2.77
N GLN A 86 4.23 -16.81 2.28
CA GLN A 86 3.67 -17.35 1.05
C GLN A 86 3.67 -16.31 -0.06
N GLU A 87 4.09 -16.69 -1.26
CA GLU A 87 4.04 -15.82 -2.44
C GLU A 87 2.60 -15.38 -2.74
N ASN A 88 2.43 -14.10 -3.11
CA ASN A 88 1.18 -13.40 -3.36
C ASN A 88 0.33 -13.08 -2.13
N TYR A 89 0.82 -13.34 -0.93
CA TYR A 89 0.10 -13.10 0.32
C TYR A 89 0.97 -12.35 1.35
N PRO A 90 0.34 -11.58 2.27
CA PRO A 90 1.05 -11.07 3.43
C PRO A 90 1.61 -12.21 4.30
N PRO A 91 2.66 -11.98 5.12
CA PRO A 91 3.32 -10.70 5.39
C PRO A 91 4.26 -10.25 4.27
N LEU A 92 4.40 -8.91 4.15
CA LEU A 92 5.28 -8.28 3.17
C LEU A 92 6.38 -7.50 3.85
N ARG A 93 7.60 -7.53 3.31
CA ARG A 93 8.67 -6.59 3.65
C ARG A 93 8.84 -5.58 2.52
N LEU A 94 8.72 -4.30 2.86
CA LEU A 94 8.77 -3.18 1.94
C LEU A 94 10.07 -2.41 2.15
N ARG A 95 10.87 -2.23 1.09
CA ARG A 95 12.11 -1.46 1.12
C ARG A 95 12.07 -0.17 0.30
N GLY A 96 10.88 0.20 -0.20
CA GLY A 96 10.70 1.40 -1.01
C GLY A 96 11.04 1.17 -2.47
N GLY A 97 11.48 2.25 -3.15
CA GLY A 97 12.02 2.19 -4.52
C GLY A 97 11.00 2.44 -5.63
N PHE A 98 9.71 2.64 -5.33
CA PHE A 98 8.72 2.97 -6.36
C PHE A 98 8.99 4.34 -6.98
N GLN A 99 9.21 4.36 -8.29
CA GLN A 99 9.54 5.57 -9.05
C GLN A 99 8.35 6.10 -9.89
N GLY A 100 7.33 5.31 -10.12
CA GLY A 100 6.27 5.60 -11.09
C GLY A 100 6.53 4.91 -12.43
N GLY A 101 6.18 5.56 -13.54
CA GLY A 101 6.29 5.00 -14.89
C GLY A 101 5.05 4.21 -15.32
N ASN A 102 5.19 3.31 -16.28
CA ASN A 102 4.08 2.49 -16.76
C ASN A 102 3.93 1.25 -15.89
N VAL A 103 2.77 1.09 -15.27
CA VAL A 103 2.43 -0.07 -14.44
C VAL A 103 1.10 -0.68 -14.89
N GLU A 104 1.02 -1.98 -14.88
CA GLU A 104 -0.20 -2.72 -15.21
C GLU A 104 -0.75 -3.38 -13.95
N VAL A 105 -2.05 -3.31 -13.74
CA VAL A 105 -2.74 -3.94 -12.63
C VAL A 105 -3.96 -4.71 -13.10
N ASP A 106 -4.13 -5.94 -12.59
CA ASP A 106 -5.36 -6.70 -12.81
C ASP A 106 -6.48 -6.17 -11.90
N GLY A 107 -7.53 -5.67 -12.53
CA GLY A 107 -8.72 -5.11 -11.85
C GLY A 107 -9.77 -6.13 -11.44
N SER A 108 -9.60 -7.41 -11.80
CA SER A 108 -10.64 -8.44 -11.65
C SER A 108 -10.79 -8.98 -10.22
N VAL A 109 -9.80 -8.75 -9.36
CA VAL A 109 -9.76 -9.31 -7.99
C VAL A 109 -10.22 -8.29 -6.95
N SER A 110 -9.74 -7.05 -7.02
CA SER A 110 -10.09 -6.01 -6.04
C SER A 110 -9.82 -4.61 -6.56
N SER A 111 -10.82 -3.73 -6.44
CA SER A 111 -10.67 -2.29 -6.69
C SER A 111 -9.64 -1.62 -5.77
N GLN A 112 -9.37 -2.19 -4.62
CA GLN A 112 -8.41 -1.64 -3.64
C GLN A 112 -6.98 -1.60 -4.20
N PHE A 113 -6.64 -2.46 -5.17
CA PHE A 113 -5.31 -2.44 -5.81
C PHE A 113 -5.15 -1.17 -6.64
N LEU A 114 -6.15 -0.85 -7.46
CA LEU A 114 -6.14 0.39 -8.25
C LEU A 114 -6.20 1.62 -7.34
N THR A 115 -7.06 1.62 -6.32
CA THR A 115 -7.15 2.72 -5.35
C THR A 115 -5.79 2.97 -4.67
N ALA A 116 -5.08 1.92 -4.26
CA ALA A 116 -3.76 2.04 -3.64
C ALA A 116 -2.75 2.70 -4.58
N LEU A 117 -2.73 2.30 -5.86
CA LEU A 117 -1.86 2.89 -6.87
C LEU A 117 -2.22 4.36 -7.15
N LEU A 118 -3.51 4.69 -7.30
CA LEU A 118 -3.98 6.06 -7.54
C LEU A 118 -3.64 7.00 -6.38
N MET A 119 -3.70 6.54 -5.14
CA MET A 119 -3.31 7.32 -3.96
C MET A 119 -1.80 7.55 -3.87
N THR A 120 -1.00 6.65 -4.44
CA THR A 120 0.47 6.68 -4.36
C THR A 120 1.10 7.41 -5.54
N ALA A 121 0.56 7.25 -6.73
CA ALA A 121 1.10 7.78 -7.97
C ALA A 121 1.41 9.31 -7.95
N PRO A 122 0.56 10.18 -7.37
CA PRO A 122 0.85 11.62 -7.32
C PRO A 122 2.10 12.00 -6.51
N LEU A 123 2.59 11.10 -5.66
CA LEU A 123 3.78 11.30 -4.83
C LEU A 123 5.02 10.57 -5.38
N ALA A 124 4.89 9.88 -6.50
CA ALA A 124 6.01 9.22 -7.17
C ALA A 124 6.96 10.24 -7.81
N PRO A 125 8.27 9.94 -7.92
CA PRO A 125 9.24 10.83 -8.57
C PRO A 125 8.99 11.09 -10.04
N GLN A 126 8.32 10.16 -10.73
CA GLN A 126 8.01 10.22 -12.16
C GLN A 126 6.51 10.10 -12.39
N ASP A 127 6.04 10.64 -13.52
CA ASP A 127 4.65 10.45 -13.96
C ASP A 127 4.31 8.96 -14.03
N THR A 128 3.10 8.63 -13.60
CA THR A 128 2.64 7.23 -13.54
C THR A 128 1.45 7.02 -14.46
N VAL A 129 1.58 6.06 -15.37
CA VAL A 129 0.48 5.58 -16.21
C VAL A 129 0.06 4.21 -15.69
N ILE A 130 -1.19 4.09 -15.27
CA ILE A 130 -1.74 2.84 -14.74
C ILE A 130 -2.65 2.22 -15.81
N VAL A 131 -2.25 1.06 -16.32
CA VAL A 131 -3.04 0.27 -17.28
C VAL A 131 -3.82 -0.80 -16.52
N ILE A 132 -5.14 -0.77 -16.64
CA ILE A 132 -6.00 -1.76 -16.01
C ILE A 132 -6.23 -2.91 -16.99
N LYS A 133 -5.88 -4.11 -16.57
CA LYS A 133 -6.18 -5.35 -17.30
C LYS A 133 -7.43 -6.02 -16.73
N GLY A 134 -8.20 -6.66 -17.61
CA GLY A 134 -9.43 -7.35 -17.25
C GLY A 134 -10.57 -6.40 -16.86
N ASP A 135 -11.62 -6.97 -16.33
CA ASP A 135 -12.79 -6.23 -15.87
C ASP A 135 -12.57 -5.67 -14.48
N LEU A 136 -12.70 -4.35 -14.35
CA LEU A 136 -12.54 -3.69 -13.05
C LEU A 136 -13.77 -3.95 -12.19
N VAL A 137 -13.58 -4.67 -11.07
CA VAL A 137 -14.64 -4.92 -10.07
C VAL A 137 -14.81 -3.73 -9.13
N SER A 138 -16.00 -3.60 -8.57
CA SER A 138 -16.30 -2.59 -7.53
C SER A 138 -15.98 -1.15 -7.95
N LYS A 139 -16.21 -0.79 -9.21
CA LYS A 139 -15.95 0.55 -9.80
C LYS A 139 -16.45 1.72 -8.95
N PRO A 140 -17.62 1.66 -8.26
CA PRO A 140 -18.11 2.78 -7.47
C PRO A 140 -17.22 3.18 -6.28
N TYR A 141 -16.22 2.37 -5.93
CA TYR A 141 -15.29 2.63 -4.82
C TYR A 141 -13.96 3.26 -5.29
N ILE A 142 -13.83 3.62 -6.54
CA ILE A 142 -12.67 4.26 -7.17
C ILE A 142 -13.07 5.67 -7.67
#